data_bd35173b3ca9412a653fd369191e2294
#
_entry.id   bd35173b3ca9412a653fd369191e2294
#
_cell.length_a   1.000
_cell.length_b   1.000
_cell.length_c   1.000
_cell.angle_alpha   90.00
_cell.angle_beta   90.00
_cell.angle_gamma   90.00
#
_symmetry.space_group_name_H-M   'P 1'
#
loop_
_entity.id
_entity.type
_entity.pdbx_description
1 polymer ?
#
loop_
_entity_poly.entity_id
_entity_poly.type
_entity_poly.pdbx_seq_one_letter_code
_entity_poly.pdbx_strand_id
1 'polypeptide(L)'
;GEKQVWRTVDDAASARQSADRRALSATLAAEITALAWSNDFAYAGSADGRLWVSADRGRSWTPSGAAERGAVEAIYVDPREPRLALAALARGTRGGGGARVLRTVNAGQFWDDLSADLPEGAVHGIAADRASGTIYVAADRGVFMTRGELNAAGPSTPWTPVRGLPAARALDVRLDSDGNQLFVLLEGYGVYAAMAPHRAGSFRVVNAADFSQRAAAPGSLVSVLGGRVLTAHAGALNVPVLAASESETQIQVPFGVRGSSLALALETGQGSVQVALPLDGVSPAIFVDRDGTPLVTNADTGVLLDAMNTAHSNARIQLLTTGLGRVRPDWPAGIAGPLDTPPQVVAPVRAFLDRAPVEVTRAVLAPGYVGLYLVEVQLPALVNSGPAELYVEADGRPSNRVRIWIEP
;
A
#
# COMPACT_ATOMS: atom_id res chain seq x y z
N GLY A 1 19.97 -2.97 -15.13
CA GLY A 1 18.55 -3.23 -15.23
C GLY A 1 18.28 -4.72 -15.14
N GLU A 2 17.74 -5.20 -14.02
CA GLU A 2 17.34 -6.60 -13.88
C GLU A 2 16.07 -6.84 -14.71
N LYS A 3 16.14 -7.77 -15.63
CA LYS A 3 14.99 -8.26 -16.38
C LYS A 3 14.15 -9.15 -15.45
N GLN A 4 13.04 -8.65 -14.94
CA GLN A 4 12.05 -9.52 -14.30
C GLN A 4 11.39 -10.40 -15.37
N VAL A 5 11.48 -11.71 -15.17
CA VAL A 5 10.84 -12.71 -16.02
C VAL A 5 9.41 -12.90 -15.55
N TRP A 6 8.45 -12.51 -16.37
CA TRP A 6 7.03 -12.77 -16.14
C TRP A 6 6.67 -14.18 -16.60
N ARG A 7 6.02 -14.96 -15.74
CA ARG A 7 5.36 -16.20 -16.17
C ARG A 7 3.98 -15.87 -16.71
N THR A 8 3.68 -16.35 -17.91
CA THR A 8 2.31 -16.36 -18.45
C THR A 8 1.43 -17.22 -17.55
N VAL A 9 0.37 -16.59 -17.02
CA VAL A 9 -0.66 -17.29 -16.25
C VAL A 9 -1.55 -18.04 -17.25
N ASP A 10 -1.61 -19.35 -17.11
CA ASP A 10 -2.53 -20.34 -17.68
C ASP A 10 -3.25 -20.00 -19.01
N ASP A 11 -2.84 -20.65 -20.08
CA ASP A 11 -3.56 -20.75 -21.37
C ASP A 11 -5.03 -21.20 -21.22
N ALA A 12 -5.36 -21.97 -20.17
CA ALA A 12 -6.70 -22.43 -19.88
C ALA A 12 -7.66 -21.31 -19.44
N ALA A 13 -7.18 -20.31 -18.69
CA ALA A 13 -7.99 -19.16 -18.30
C ALA A 13 -8.28 -18.24 -19.50
N SER A 14 -7.31 -18.03 -20.35
CA SER A 14 -7.46 -17.25 -21.59
C SER A 14 -8.41 -17.93 -22.58
N ALA A 15 -8.37 -19.25 -22.71
CA ALA A 15 -9.28 -20.02 -23.56
C ALA A 15 -10.72 -19.97 -23.06
N ARG A 16 -10.95 -20.06 -21.75
CA ARG A 16 -12.30 -19.91 -21.14
C ARG A 16 -12.85 -18.51 -21.34
N GLN A 17 -12.08 -17.45 -21.09
CA GLN A 17 -12.51 -16.07 -21.35
C GLN A 17 -12.90 -15.85 -22.82
N SER A 18 -12.20 -16.45 -23.75
CA SER A 18 -12.49 -16.33 -25.18
C SER A 18 -13.78 -17.08 -25.56
N ALA A 19 -14.06 -18.24 -24.94
CA ALA A 19 -15.29 -18.98 -25.15
C ALA A 19 -16.51 -18.25 -24.55
N ASP A 20 -16.36 -17.70 -23.35
CA ASP A 20 -17.40 -16.94 -22.65
C ASP A 20 -17.75 -15.65 -23.41
N ARG A 21 -16.77 -14.95 -23.97
CA ARG A 21 -17.00 -13.76 -24.83
C ARG A 21 -17.79 -14.10 -26.09
N ARG A 22 -17.51 -15.23 -26.75
CA ARG A 22 -18.25 -15.64 -27.96
C ARG A 22 -19.70 -16.00 -27.63
N ALA A 23 -19.94 -16.71 -26.54
CA ALA A 23 -21.29 -17.05 -26.09
C ALA A 23 -22.10 -15.78 -25.75
N LEU A 24 -21.48 -14.81 -25.06
CA LEU A 24 -22.09 -13.54 -24.73
C LEU A 24 -22.36 -12.70 -25.97
N SER A 25 -21.45 -12.69 -26.96
CA SER A 25 -21.63 -11.98 -28.21
C SER A 25 -22.86 -12.47 -29.00
N ALA A 26 -23.09 -13.78 -28.98
CA ALA A 26 -24.29 -14.37 -29.59
C ALA A 26 -25.58 -13.96 -28.83
N THR A 27 -25.54 -13.96 -27.51
CA THR A 27 -26.68 -13.59 -26.65
C THR A 27 -27.05 -12.11 -26.80
N LEU A 28 -26.07 -11.21 -26.89
CA LEU A 28 -26.28 -9.76 -26.97
C LEU A 28 -26.38 -9.25 -28.42
N ALA A 29 -26.27 -10.14 -29.44
CA ALA A 29 -26.22 -9.80 -30.85
C ALA A 29 -25.23 -8.65 -31.17
N ALA A 30 -24.03 -8.75 -30.56
CA ALA A 30 -22.96 -7.78 -30.69
C ALA A 30 -21.58 -8.42 -30.50
N GLU A 31 -20.58 -7.93 -31.17
CA GLU A 31 -19.18 -8.35 -30.91
C GLU A 31 -18.70 -7.75 -29.61
N ILE A 32 -18.58 -8.56 -28.57
CA ILE A 32 -18.15 -8.13 -27.25
C ILE A 32 -16.62 -8.04 -27.20
N THR A 33 -16.13 -6.84 -26.95
CA THR A 33 -14.70 -6.50 -26.87
C THR A 33 -14.19 -6.35 -25.44
N ALA A 34 -15.04 -5.88 -24.53
CA ALA A 34 -14.70 -5.69 -23.13
C ALA A 34 -15.73 -6.34 -22.20
N LEU A 35 -15.26 -6.96 -21.11
CA LEU A 35 -16.09 -7.56 -20.08
C LEU A 35 -15.39 -7.37 -18.72
N ALA A 36 -16.13 -6.86 -17.74
CA ALA A 36 -15.64 -6.71 -16.37
C ALA A 36 -16.76 -6.96 -15.36
N TRP A 37 -16.43 -7.45 -14.20
CA TRP A 37 -17.39 -7.74 -13.14
C TRP A 37 -16.81 -7.51 -11.75
N SER A 38 -17.72 -7.21 -10.84
CA SER A 38 -17.44 -7.16 -9.41
C SER A 38 -18.71 -7.56 -8.67
N ASN A 39 -18.62 -8.51 -7.75
CA ASN A 39 -19.76 -9.08 -7.02
C ASN A 39 -20.87 -9.58 -7.96
N ASP A 40 -22.08 -9.03 -7.84
CA ASP A 40 -23.23 -9.43 -8.67
C ASP A 40 -23.34 -8.62 -9.96
N PHE A 41 -22.54 -7.55 -10.12
CA PHE A 41 -22.57 -6.69 -11.28
C PHE A 41 -21.55 -7.12 -12.34
N ALA A 42 -21.99 -7.12 -13.58
CA ALA A 42 -21.13 -7.29 -14.75
C ALA A 42 -21.45 -6.24 -15.80
N TYR A 43 -20.43 -5.81 -16.53
CA TYR A 43 -20.53 -4.81 -17.60
C TYR A 43 -19.90 -5.39 -18.86
N ALA A 44 -20.60 -5.29 -19.97
CA ALA A 44 -20.12 -5.72 -21.28
C ALA A 44 -20.09 -4.53 -22.25
N GLY A 45 -19.04 -4.45 -23.04
CA GLY A 45 -18.86 -3.45 -24.08
C GLY A 45 -18.59 -4.11 -25.42
N SER A 46 -19.05 -3.50 -26.51
CA SER A 46 -18.96 -4.04 -27.86
C SER A 46 -18.09 -3.21 -28.80
N ALA A 47 -17.72 -3.82 -29.92
CA ALA A 47 -16.97 -3.20 -31.00
C ALA A 47 -17.66 -1.98 -31.61
N ASP A 48 -18.99 -1.90 -31.53
CA ASP A 48 -19.79 -0.77 -32.04
C ASP A 48 -20.13 0.28 -30.98
N GLY A 49 -19.56 0.13 -29.75
CA GLY A 49 -19.65 1.11 -28.67
C GLY A 49 -20.89 0.98 -27.78
N ARG A 50 -21.66 -0.11 -27.91
CA ARG A 50 -22.78 -0.38 -27.01
C ARG A 50 -22.27 -0.93 -25.68
N LEU A 51 -22.99 -0.58 -24.61
CA LEU A 51 -22.75 -1.06 -23.27
C LEU A 51 -23.97 -1.78 -22.70
N TRP A 52 -23.74 -2.83 -21.94
CA TRP A 52 -24.76 -3.57 -21.20
C TRP A 52 -24.32 -3.76 -19.75
N VAL A 53 -25.32 -3.85 -18.89
CA VAL A 53 -25.13 -4.11 -17.47
C VAL A 53 -25.98 -5.30 -17.04
N SER A 54 -25.39 -6.16 -16.24
CA SER A 54 -26.06 -7.22 -15.51
C SER A 54 -25.92 -6.94 -14.02
N ALA A 55 -26.99 -7.13 -13.24
CA ALA A 55 -27.00 -7.06 -11.78
C ALA A 55 -27.22 -8.43 -11.13
N ASP A 56 -27.15 -9.51 -11.90
CA ASP A 56 -27.46 -10.88 -11.49
C ASP A 56 -26.39 -11.89 -11.94
N ARG A 57 -25.12 -11.48 -11.96
CA ARG A 57 -23.96 -12.28 -12.36
C ARG A 57 -24.00 -12.73 -13.83
N GLY A 58 -24.51 -11.90 -14.71
CA GLY A 58 -24.54 -12.19 -16.14
C GLY A 58 -25.71 -13.05 -16.60
N ARG A 59 -26.70 -13.32 -15.74
CA ARG A 59 -27.88 -14.12 -16.10
C ARG A 59 -28.84 -13.33 -17.02
N SER A 60 -28.99 -12.04 -16.72
CA SER A 60 -29.74 -11.12 -17.57
C SER A 60 -28.92 -9.85 -17.85
N TRP A 61 -29.17 -9.23 -18.99
CA TRP A 61 -28.44 -8.06 -19.45
C TRP A 61 -29.41 -6.98 -19.91
N THR A 62 -29.20 -5.77 -19.40
CA THR A 62 -29.95 -4.59 -19.80
C THR A 62 -29.04 -3.67 -20.63
N PRO A 63 -29.51 -3.13 -21.77
CA PRO A 63 -28.77 -2.10 -22.49
C PRO A 63 -28.54 -0.90 -21.58
N SER A 64 -27.32 -0.40 -21.59
CA SER A 64 -26.93 0.79 -20.87
C SER A 64 -27.02 2.01 -21.81
N GLY A 65 -27.41 3.16 -21.28
CA GLY A 65 -27.77 4.35 -22.07
C GLY A 65 -26.66 5.08 -22.82
N ALA A 66 -25.46 4.53 -22.88
CA ALA A 66 -24.37 5.11 -23.67
C ALA A 66 -24.34 4.46 -25.06
N ALA A 67 -24.86 5.13 -26.06
CA ALA A 67 -24.62 4.81 -27.46
C ALA A 67 -23.48 5.72 -27.96
N GLU A 68 -22.25 5.40 -27.64
CA GLU A 68 -21.10 6.19 -28.04
C GLU A 68 -20.43 5.60 -29.30
N ARG A 69 -19.69 6.44 -30.01
CA ARG A 69 -19.05 6.08 -31.28
C ARG A 69 -17.64 5.58 -31.01
N GLY A 70 -17.42 4.29 -31.15
CA GLY A 70 -16.11 3.64 -31.00
C GLY A 70 -16.17 2.40 -30.14
N ALA A 71 -15.33 1.42 -30.44
CA ALA A 71 -15.26 0.16 -29.70
C ALA A 71 -14.96 0.40 -28.22
N VAL A 72 -15.63 -0.33 -27.34
CA VAL A 72 -15.29 -0.35 -25.91
C VAL A 72 -14.06 -1.25 -25.74
N GLU A 73 -12.92 -0.67 -25.45
CA GLU A 73 -11.63 -1.40 -25.36
C GLU A 73 -11.42 -2.02 -23.97
N ALA A 74 -11.81 -1.31 -22.92
CA ALA A 74 -11.64 -1.78 -21.55
C ALA A 74 -12.74 -1.24 -20.62
N ILE A 75 -13.05 -2.01 -19.58
CA ILE A 75 -13.98 -1.60 -18.52
C ILE A 75 -13.30 -1.89 -17.17
N TYR A 76 -13.38 -0.91 -16.27
CA TYR A 76 -13.06 -1.04 -14.86
C TYR A 76 -14.36 -1.03 -14.06
N VAL A 77 -14.51 -1.94 -13.11
CA VAL A 77 -15.61 -1.96 -12.14
C VAL A 77 -15.04 -1.83 -10.74
N ASP A 78 -15.58 -0.91 -9.96
CA ASP A 78 -15.10 -0.70 -8.61
C ASP A 78 -15.40 -1.94 -7.72
N PRO A 79 -14.40 -2.52 -7.05
CA PRO A 79 -14.60 -3.73 -6.26
C PRO A 79 -15.43 -3.52 -4.99
N ARG A 80 -15.51 -2.28 -4.47
CA ARG A 80 -16.29 -1.94 -3.27
C ARG A 80 -17.67 -1.39 -3.58
N GLU A 81 -17.80 -0.70 -4.73
CA GLU A 81 -19.07 -0.14 -5.21
C GLU A 81 -19.32 -0.55 -6.66
N PRO A 82 -19.83 -1.75 -6.92
CA PRO A 82 -19.97 -2.30 -8.27
C PRO A 82 -20.92 -1.54 -9.20
N ARG A 83 -21.71 -0.60 -8.67
CA ARG A 83 -22.50 0.34 -9.47
C ARG A 83 -21.66 1.41 -10.13
N LEU A 84 -20.43 1.61 -9.66
CA LEU A 84 -19.44 2.48 -10.26
C LEU A 84 -18.60 1.68 -11.25
N ALA A 85 -18.59 2.13 -12.49
CA ALA A 85 -17.74 1.58 -13.53
C ALA A 85 -17.19 2.69 -14.43
N LEU A 86 -16.04 2.40 -15.04
CA LEU A 86 -15.39 3.25 -16.04
C LEU A 86 -15.26 2.45 -17.33
N ALA A 87 -15.46 3.10 -18.46
CA ALA A 87 -15.28 2.51 -19.78
C ALA A 87 -14.31 3.33 -20.62
N ALA A 88 -13.34 2.65 -21.24
CA ALA A 88 -12.39 3.20 -22.19
C ALA A 88 -12.84 2.84 -23.62
N LEU A 89 -12.90 3.83 -24.51
CA LEU A 89 -13.37 3.66 -25.87
C LEU A 89 -12.28 4.01 -26.88
N ALA A 90 -12.21 3.19 -27.94
CA ALA A 90 -11.43 3.53 -29.12
C ALA A 90 -12.03 4.76 -29.82
N ARG A 91 -11.18 5.43 -30.61
CA ARG A 91 -11.60 6.55 -31.43
C ARG A 91 -12.67 6.12 -32.44
N GLY A 92 -13.79 6.84 -32.48
CA GLY A 92 -14.79 6.63 -33.52
C GLY A 92 -14.25 7.02 -34.90
N THR A 93 -14.55 6.20 -35.92
CA THR A 93 -14.07 6.37 -37.30
C THR A 93 -14.76 7.50 -38.07
N ARG A 94 -15.75 8.20 -37.50
CA ARG A 94 -16.49 9.29 -38.14
C ARG A 94 -16.33 10.60 -37.34
N GLY A 95 -15.39 11.39 -37.82
CA GLY A 95 -15.29 12.84 -37.70
C GLY A 95 -15.76 13.49 -36.41
N GLY A 96 -14.85 13.72 -35.48
CA GLY A 96 -15.04 14.57 -34.32
C GLY A 96 -15.07 13.81 -33.01
N GLY A 97 -14.07 14.04 -32.22
CA GLY A 97 -14.02 13.62 -30.83
C GLY A 97 -12.76 12.82 -30.52
N GLY A 98 -12.03 13.29 -29.56
CA GLY A 98 -10.84 12.66 -28.99
C GLY A 98 -11.12 11.32 -28.28
N ALA A 99 -10.13 10.86 -27.58
CA ALA A 99 -10.21 9.72 -26.69
C ALA A 99 -11.40 9.82 -25.73
N ARG A 100 -12.05 8.70 -25.47
CA ARG A 100 -13.25 8.67 -24.65
C ARG A 100 -13.06 7.85 -23.39
N VAL A 101 -13.36 8.47 -22.26
CA VAL A 101 -13.46 7.83 -20.97
C VAL A 101 -14.83 8.14 -20.38
N LEU A 102 -15.62 7.12 -20.15
CA LEU A 102 -16.96 7.25 -19.58
C LEU A 102 -16.98 6.72 -18.16
N ARG A 103 -17.80 7.32 -17.29
CA ARG A 103 -18.05 6.90 -15.91
C ARG A 103 -19.54 6.73 -15.66
N THR A 104 -19.91 5.67 -14.96
CA THR A 104 -21.22 5.53 -14.33
C THR A 104 -21.07 5.37 -12.82
N VAL A 105 -22.00 5.90 -12.04
CA VAL A 105 -22.12 5.72 -10.59
C VAL A 105 -23.45 5.06 -10.20
N ASN A 106 -24.28 4.73 -11.18
CA ASN A 106 -25.64 4.22 -10.99
C ASN A 106 -25.94 2.96 -11.81
N ALA A 107 -24.95 2.09 -11.95
CA ALA A 107 -25.06 0.83 -12.71
C ALA A 107 -25.44 1.04 -14.18
N GLY A 108 -24.83 2.00 -14.85
CA GLY A 108 -25.00 2.22 -16.27
C GLY A 108 -26.31 2.91 -16.70
N GLN A 109 -27.12 3.39 -15.75
CA GLN A 109 -28.31 4.16 -16.10
C GLN A 109 -27.95 5.49 -16.77
N PHE A 110 -26.82 6.06 -16.35
CA PHE A 110 -26.24 7.26 -16.94
C PHE A 110 -24.72 7.15 -16.98
N TRP A 111 -24.10 7.73 -18.01
CA TRP A 111 -22.66 7.82 -18.14
C TRP A 111 -22.21 9.26 -18.31
N ASP A 112 -21.27 9.69 -17.49
CA ASP A 112 -20.58 10.97 -17.58
C ASP A 112 -19.37 10.85 -18.51
N ASP A 113 -19.08 11.87 -19.30
CA ASP A 113 -17.86 11.97 -20.08
C ASP A 113 -16.72 12.56 -19.23
N LEU A 114 -15.69 11.76 -18.97
CA LEU A 114 -14.48 12.16 -18.25
C LEU A 114 -13.32 12.50 -19.18
N SER A 115 -13.50 12.53 -20.48
CA SER A 115 -12.42 12.70 -21.46
C SER A 115 -11.68 14.04 -21.33
N ALA A 116 -12.41 15.12 -20.99
CA ALA A 116 -11.87 16.47 -20.79
C ALA A 116 -10.77 16.86 -21.81
N ASP A 117 -9.56 17.14 -21.34
CA ASP A 117 -8.37 17.51 -22.11
C ASP A 117 -7.47 16.32 -22.49
N LEU A 118 -7.97 15.07 -22.37
CA LEU A 118 -7.21 13.91 -22.78
C LEU A 118 -6.83 14.03 -24.27
N PRO A 119 -5.55 13.82 -24.63
CA PRO A 119 -5.11 13.95 -26.03
C PRO A 119 -5.90 13.05 -26.97
N GLU A 120 -6.09 13.51 -28.20
CA GLU A 120 -6.77 12.73 -29.24
C GLU A 120 -6.08 11.37 -29.46
N GLY A 121 -6.90 10.33 -29.67
CA GLY A 121 -6.46 8.96 -29.90
C GLY A 121 -7.40 7.94 -29.27
N ALA A 122 -7.10 6.67 -29.40
CA ALA A 122 -7.83 5.61 -28.72
C ALA A 122 -7.35 5.45 -27.26
N VAL A 123 -8.27 5.02 -26.38
CA VAL A 123 -7.97 4.58 -25.02
C VAL A 123 -8.15 3.07 -24.97
N HIS A 124 -7.08 2.34 -24.64
CA HIS A 124 -7.01 0.88 -24.73
C HIS A 124 -7.16 0.18 -23.39
N GLY A 125 -6.79 0.85 -22.30
CA GLY A 125 -6.85 0.29 -20.94
C GLY A 125 -7.24 1.35 -19.92
N ILE A 126 -7.86 0.93 -18.82
CA ILE A 126 -8.28 1.79 -17.74
C ILE A 126 -8.14 1.08 -16.39
N ALA A 127 -7.62 1.79 -15.40
CA ALA A 127 -7.52 1.35 -14.03
C ALA A 127 -7.82 2.52 -13.08
N ALA A 128 -8.32 2.24 -11.88
CA ALA A 128 -8.55 3.29 -10.90
C ALA A 128 -8.18 2.82 -9.48
N ASP A 129 -7.70 3.77 -8.68
CA ASP A 129 -7.55 3.62 -7.24
C ASP A 129 -8.63 4.43 -6.53
N ARG A 130 -9.59 3.73 -5.94
CA ARG A 130 -10.69 4.35 -5.21
C ARG A 130 -10.23 5.22 -4.04
N ALA A 131 -9.19 4.79 -3.32
CA ALA A 131 -8.75 5.46 -2.10
C ALA A 131 -8.20 6.86 -2.38
N SER A 132 -7.55 7.06 -3.51
CA SER A 132 -7.01 8.36 -3.93
C SER A 132 -7.87 9.08 -4.96
N GLY A 133 -8.90 8.43 -5.50
CA GLY A 133 -9.69 8.95 -6.62
C GLY A 133 -8.90 9.07 -7.92
N THR A 134 -7.79 8.33 -8.06
CA THR A 134 -6.93 8.40 -9.24
C THR A 134 -7.38 7.43 -10.31
N ILE A 135 -7.50 7.91 -11.54
CA ILE A 135 -7.79 7.10 -12.74
C ILE A 135 -6.56 7.14 -13.65
N TYR A 136 -6.18 5.99 -14.17
CA TYR A 136 -5.14 5.82 -15.18
C TYR A 136 -5.76 5.31 -16.47
N VAL A 137 -5.26 5.81 -17.59
CA VAL A 137 -5.62 5.31 -18.93
C VAL A 137 -4.38 5.02 -19.75
N ALA A 138 -4.42 3.90 -20.47
CA ALA A 138 -3.48 3.57 -21.52
C ALA A 138 -4.04 4.06 -22.86
N ALA A 139 -3.30 4.90 -23.58
CA ALA A 139 -3.76 5.54 -24.80
C ALA A 139 -2.70 5.51 -25.91
N ASP A 140 -3.07 5.90 -27.14
CA ASP A 140 -2.16 5.95 -28.30
C ASP A 140 -0.91 6.79 -28.04
N ARG A 141 -0.99 7.80 -27.18
CA ARG A 141 0.12 8.72 -26.84
C ARG A 141 0.80 8.41 -25.51
N GLY A 142 0.58 7.23 -24.95
CA GLY A 142 1.15 6.79 -23.68
C GLY A 142 0.14 6.67 -22.56
N VAL A 143 0.58 6.80 -21.32
CA VAL A 143 -0.25 6.68 -20.12
C VAL A 143 -0.55 8.05 -19.55
N PHE A 144 -1.82 8.26 -19.21
CA PHE A 144 -2.29 9.50 -18.57
C PHE A 144 -2.98 9.18 -17.25
N MET A 145 -2.96 10.13 -16.34
CA MET A 145 -3.67 10.05 -15.06
C MET A 145 -4.46 11.31 -14.78
N THR A 146 -5.58 11.15 -14.09
CA THR A 146 -6.35 12.24 -13.50
C THR A 146 -6.72 11.88 -12.05
N ARG A 147 -7.09 12.88 -11.26
CA ARG A 147 -7.60 12.70 -9.89
C ARG A 147 -8.96 13.37 -9.76
N GLY A 148 -9.89 12.72 -9.10
CA GLY A 148 -11.21 13.26 -8.81
C GLY A 148 -12.00 12.31 -7.92
N GLU A 149 -13.09 12.78 -7.36
CA GLU A 149 -14.00 11.90 -6.61
C GLU A 149 -14.73 10.97 -7.58
N LEU A 150 -14.46 9.67 -7.49
CA LEU A 150 -15.07 8.68 -8.38
C LEU A 150 -16.60 8.64 -8.28
N ASN A 151 -17.16 9.01 -7.13
CA ASN A 151 -18.61 9.02 -6.87
C ASN A 151 -19.29 10.36 -7.17
N ALA A 152 -18.55 11.45 -7.38
CA ALA A 152 -19.14 12.76 -7.61
C ALA A 152 -19.49 12.94 -9.08
N ALA A 153 -20.71 13.35 -9.37
CA ALA A 153 -21.05 13.93 -10.66
C ALA A 153 -20.37 15.30 -10.79
N GLY A 154 -19.47 15.46 -11.73
CA GLY A 154 -18.77 16.73 -11.91
C GLY A 154 -17.75 16.67 -13.04
N PRO A 155 -17.25 17.84 -13.49
CA PRO A 155 -16.22 17.88 -14.51
C PRO A 155 -14.98 17.13 -14.02
N SER A 156 -14.37 16.37 -14.94
CA SER A 156 -13.11 15.71 -14.69
C SER A 156 -12.01 16.73 -14.46
N THR A 157 -11.09 16.41 -13.56
CA THR A 157 -9.83 17.16 -13.43
C THR A 157 -8.96 16.92 -14.67
N PRO A 158 -8.04 17.84 -15.00
CA PRO A 158 -7.16 17.69 -16.16
C PRO A 158 -6.39 16.38 -16.15
N TRP A 159 -6.16 15.82 -17.33
CA TRP A 159 -5.33 14.63 -17.51
C TRP A 159 -3.85 15.03 -17.61
N THR A 160 -3.01 14.36 -16.84
CA THR A 160 -1.56 14.57 -16.83
C THR A 160 -0.84 13.33 -17.35
N PRO A 161 0.19 13.47 -18.21
CA PRO A 161 0.96 12.32 -18.68
C PRO A 161 1.79 11.71 -17.54
N VAL A 162 1.81 10.38 -17.47
CA VAL A 162 2.71 9.63 -16.60
C VAL A 162 4.13 9.71 -17.16
N ARG A 163 5.04 10.27 -16.38
CA ARG A 163 6.44 10.48 -16.78
C ARG A 163 7.29 9.24 -16.53
N GLY A 164 8.45 9.18 -17.21
CA GLY A 164 9.43 8.10 -17.01
C GLY A 164 9.16 6.84 -17.83
N LEU A 165 8.12 6.83 -18.66
CA LEU A 165 7.84 5.77 -19.63
C LEU A 165 8.41 6.14 -21.00
N PRO A 166 8.80 5.14 -21.84
CA PRO A 166 9.10 5.38 -23.26
C PRO A 166 7.92 6.06 -23.99
N ALA A 167 8.23 6.91 -24.95
CA ALA A 167 7.22 7.51 -25.82
C ALA A 167 6.71 6.46 -26.81
N ALA A 168 5.70 5.70 -26.40
CA ALA A 168 5.09 4.63 -27.16
C ALA A 168 3.61 4.54 -26.85
N ARG A 169 2.86 3.88 -27.72
CA ARG A 169 1.46 3.53 -27.51
C ARG A 169 1.36 2.61 -26.30
N ALA A 170 0.48 2.95 -25.37
CA ALA A 170 0.16 2.11 -24.24
C ALA A 170 -1.06 1.24 -24.57
N LEU A 171 -0.92 -0.07 -24.41
CA LEU A 171 -1.93 -1.06 -24.78
C LEU A 171 -2.79 -1.50 -23.59
N ASP A 172 -2.25 -1.47 -22.37
CA ASP A 172 -2.98 -1.78 -21.15
C ASP A 172 -2.35 -1.07 -19.96
N VAL A 173 -3.14 -0.84 -18.92
CA VAL A 173 -2.72 -0.28 -17.63
C VAL A 173 -3.47 -0.96 -16.52
N ARG A 174 -2.75 -1.36 -15.47
CA ARG A 174 -3.33 -2.02 -14.29
C ARG A 174 -2.67 -1.53 -13.01
N LEU A 175 -3.43 -1.58 -11.93
CA LEU A 175 -2.94 -1.40 -10.58
C LEU A 175 -2.94 -2.76 -9.87
N ASP A 176 -2.04 -2.95 -8.92
CA ASP A 176 -2.14 -4.05 -7.95
C ASP A 176 -3.37 -3.86 -7.04
N SER A 177 -3.70 -4.86 -6.24
CA SER A 177 -4.88 -4.87 -5.35
C SER A 177 -4.90 -3.70 -4.36
N ASP A 178 -3.72 -3.19 -3.98
CA ASP A 178 -3.56 -2.13 -2.98
C ASP A 178 -3.37 -0.74 -3.62
N GLY A 179 -3.32 -0.66 -4.94
CA GLY A 179 -3.10 0.57 -5.69
C GLY A 179 -1.68 1.15 -5.54
N ASN A 180 -0.71 0.33 -5.14
CA ASN A 180 0.66 0.78 -4.90
C ASN A 180 1.56 0.65 -6.13
N GLN A 181 1.33 -0.35 -6.97
CA GLN A 181 2.10 -0.58 -8.19
C GLN A 181 1.26 -0.35 -9.43
N LEU A 182 1.83 0.35 -10.39
CA LEU A 182 1.28 0.54 -11.72
C LEU A 182 2.01 -0.35 -12.71
N PHE A 183 1.27 -1.17 -13.42
CA PHE A 183 1.75 -2.00 -14.54
C PHE A 183 1.24 -1.39 -15.83
N VAL A 184 2.14 -1.24 -16.80
CA VAL A 184 1.84 -0.64 -18.10
C VAL A 184 2.38 -1.55 -19.21
N LEU A 185 1.54 -1.92 -20.15
CA LEU A 185 1.96 -2.61 -21.36
C LEU A 185 2.17 -1.59 -22.49
N LEU A 186 3.41 -1.47 -22.97
CA LEU A 186 3.79 -0.56 -24.05
C LEU A 186 4.08 -1.33 -25.34
N GLU A 187 3.56 -0.86 -26.45
CA GLU A 187 3.80 -1.44 -27.76
C GLU A 187 5.29 -1.40 -28.13
N GLY A 188 5.86 -2.58 -28.46
CA GLY A 188 7.27 -2.71 -28.78
C GLY A 188 8.25 -2.71 -27.61
N TYR A 189 7.80 -2.38 -26.39
CA TYR A 189 8.65 -2.29 -25.20
C TYR A 189 8.32 -3.31 -24.10
N GLY A 190 7.14 -3.96 -24.16
CA GLY A 190 6.72 -4.92 -23.16
C GLY A 190 6.10 -4.28 -21.93
N VAL A 191 6.18 -4.95 -20.76
CA VAL A 191 5.55 -4.53 -19.51
C VAL A 191 6.53 -3.74 -18.65
N TYR A 192 6.10 -2.57 -18.23
CA TYR A 192 6.74 -1.74 -17.22
C TYR A 192 6.00 -1.83 -15.91
N ALA A 193 6.72 -1.91 -14.81
CA ALA A 193 6.16 -1.86 -13.46
C ALA A 193 6.92 -0.83 -12.62
N ALA A 194 6.19 0.01 -11.93
CA ALA A 194 6.74 1.00 -11.01
C ALA A 194 5.75 1.30 -9.90
N MET A 195 6.18 1.97 -8.84
CA MET A 195 5.26 2.57 -7.90
C MET A 195 4.28 3.47 -8.64
N ALA A 196 2.99 3.34 -8.31
CA ALA A 196 1.95 4.15 -8.94
C ALA A 196 2.20 5.65 -8.71
N PRO A 197 2.23 6.49 -9.75
CA PRO A 197 2.57 7.91 -9.64
C PRO A 197 1.74 8.70 -8.62
N HIS A 198 0.49 8.32 -8.37
CA HIS A 198 -0.33 8.96 -7.35
C HIS A 198 0.16 8.67 -5.92
N ARG A 199 0.91 7.61 -5.72
CA ARG A 199 1.57 7.28 -4.45
C ARG A 199 2.91 8.01 -4.30
N ALA A 200 3.62 8.27 -5.39
CA ALA A 200 4.93 8.94 -5.39
C ALA A 200 4.91 10.39 -4.88
N GLY A 201 3.75 11.02 -4.77
CA GLY A 201 3.61 12.39 -4.23
C GLY A 201 3.06 12.46 -2.80
N SER A 202 2.71 11.34 -2.19
CA SER A 202 2.15 11.29 -0.83
C SER A 202 3.11 10.60 0.12
N PHE A 203 4.12 11.32 0.59
CA PHE A 203 4.96 10.81 1.67
C PHE A 203 4.11 10.59 2.91
N ARG A 204 4.15 9.38 3.43
CA ARG A 204 3.49 8.98 4.67
C ARG A 204 4.54 8.48 5.64
N VAL A 205 4.47 8.93 6.86
CA VAL A 205 5.32 8.42 7.93
C VAL A 205 4.50 7.44 8.74
N VAL A 206 5.02 6.23 8.86
CA VAL A 206 4.42 5.12 9.60
C VAL A 206 5.42 4.57 10.60
N ASN A 207 4.96 3.84 11.60
CA ASN A 207 5.86 3.13 12.51
C ASN A 207 6.63 2.04 11.75
N ALA A 208 7.95 1.96 11.94
CA ALA A 208 8.78 0.99 11.21
C ALA A 208 8.58 -0.46 11.67
N ALA A 209 8.00 -0.68 12.85
CA ALA A 209 7.82 -2.02 13.39
C ALA A 209 6.60 -2.75 12.85
N ASP A 210 5.48 -2.03 12.64
CA ASP A 210 4.19 -2.62 12.28
C ASP A 210 3.45 -1.88 11.16
N PHE A 211 4.10 -0.89 10.55
CA PHE A 211 3.57 -0.02 9.48
C PHE A 211 2.26 0.70 9.85
N SER A 212 1.89 0.75 11.11
CA SER A 212 0.72 1.47 11.56
C SER A 212 0.93 2.98 11.56
N GLN A 213 -0.15 3.72 11.35
CA GLN A 213 -0.17 5.17 11.53
C GLN A 213 -0.42 5.48 13.01
N ARG A 214 0.65 5.85 13.72
CA ARG A 214 0.60 6.30 15.12
C ARG A 214 1.55 7.46 15.33
N ALA A 215 1.42 8.16 16.45
CA ALA A 215 2.41 9.15 16.83
C ALA A 215 3.79 8.49 16.97
N ALA A 216 4.84 9.20 16.63
CA ALA A 216 6.20 8.76 16.91
C ALA A 216 6.64 9.16 18.32
N ALA A 217 7.70 8.55 18.81
CA ALA A 217 8.31 8.90 20.09
C ALA A 217 9.79 9.29 19.89
N PRO A 218 10.40 10.05 20.81
CA PRO A 218 11.84 10.28 20.78
C PRO A 218 12.60 8.97 20.67
N GLY A 219 13.57 8.88 19.77
CA GLY A 219 14.38 7.67 19.52
C GLY A 219 13.72 6.60 18.65
N SER A 220 12.44 6.71 18.30
CA SER A 220 11.73 5.70 17.52
C SER A 220 12.21 5.62 16.06
N LEU A 221 12.10 4.42 15.50
CA LEU A 221 12.21 4.19 14.08
C LEU A 221 10.86 4.41 13.40
N VAL A 222 10.87 5.13 12.29
CA VAL A 222 9.72 5.32 11.43
C VAL A 222 10.12 5.07 9.98
N SER A 223 9.18 4.56 9.20
CA SER A 223 9.31 4.38 7.76
C SER A 223 8.59 5.51 7.03
N VAL A 224 9.30 6.19 6.17
CA VAL A 224 8.75 7.16 5.23
C VAL A 224 8.44 6.42 3.94
N LEU A 225 7.16 6.26 3.64
CA LEU A 225 6.67 5.61 2.43
C LEU A 225 6.35 6.67 1.37
N GLY A 226 6.52 6.34 0.10
CA GLY A 226 6.15 7.20 -1.03
C GLY A 226 7.31 7.70 -1.87
N GLY A 227 8.54 7.37 -1.51
CA GLY A 227 9.72 7.70 -2.28
C GLY A 227 11.01 7.65 -1.47
N ARG A 228 12.12 7.78 -2.19
CA ARG A 228 13.46 7.81 -1.59
C ARG A 228 13.74 9.18 -0.98
N VAL A 229 14.06 9.19 0.30
CA VAL A 229 14.54 10.37 1.01
C VAL A 229 16.07 10.35 1.07
N LEU A 230 16.70 11.43 0.69
CA LEU A 230 18.15 11.58 0.69
C LEU A 230 18.66 12.10 2.05
N THR A 231 18.00 13.13 2.57
CA THR A 231 18.25 13.70 3.90
C THR A 231 16.95 14.10 4.56
N ALA A 232 16.92 14.12 5.89
CA ALA A 232 15.78 14.55 6.67
C ALA A 232 16.19 15.47 7.81
N HIS A 233 15.38 16.50 8.07
CA HIS A 233 15.60 17.47 9.12
C HIS A 233 14.33 17.77 9.91
N ALA A 234 14.49 18.08 11.18
CA ALA A 234 13.39 18.53 12.05
C ALA A 234 13.79 19.90 12.65
N GLY A 235 13.47 20.97 11.98
CA GLY A 235 14.01 22.28 12.28
C GLY A 235 15.55 22.28 12.12
N ALA A 236 16.25 22.59 13.19
CA ALA A 236 17.73 22.56 13.21
C ALA A 236 18.33 21.16 13.51
N LEU A 237 17.48 20.17 13.86
CA LEU A 237 17.95 18.83 14.18
C LEU A 237 18.09 17.99 12.91
N ASN A 238 19.25 17.35 12.76
CA ASN A 238 19.43 16.31 11.75
C ASN A 238 18.65 15.05 12.16
N VAL A 239 17.90 14.50 11.21
CA VAL A 239 17.14 13.25 11.38
C VAL A 239 17.91 12.14 10.65
N PRO A 240 18.50 11.17 11.35
CA PRO A 240 19.28 10.12 10.71
C PRO A 240 18.47 9.31 9.72
N VAL A 241 18.94 9.22 8.47
CA VAL A 241 18.45 8.30 7.44
C VAL A 241 19.29 7.02 7.54
N LEU A 242 18.63 5.89 7.87
CA LEU A 242 19.32 4.62 8.15
C LEU A 242 19.35 3.70 6.94
N ALA A 243 18.25 3.67 6.20
CA ALA A 243 18.12 2.90 4.97
C ALA A 243 17.17 3.64 4.03
N ALA A 244 17.46 3.62 2.73
CA ALA A 244 16.63 4.26 1.72
C ALA A 244 16.53 3.41 0.46
N SER A 245 15.29 3.12 0.04
CA SER A 245 14.93 2.51 -1.23
C SER A 245 14.07 3.47 -2.06
N GLU A 246 13.67 3.06 -3.25
CA GLU A 246 12.79 3.87 -4.11
C GLU A 246 11.36 4.03 -3.53
N SER A 247 10.94 3.16 -2.62
CA SER A 247 9.57 3.14 -2.06
C SER A 247 9.50 3.43 -0.58
N GLU A 248 10.61 3.23 0.15
CA GLU A 248 10.65 3.33 1.61
C GLU A 248 12.01 3.86 2.07
N THR A 249 11.97 4.75 3.04
CA THR A 249 13.15 5.25 3.74
C THR A 249 12.94 5.13 5.24
N GLN A 250 13.84 4.44 5.94
CA GLN A 250 13.83 4.37 7.40
C GLN A 250 14.64 5.51 8.00
N ILE A 251 14.03 6.22 8.94
CA ILE A 251 14.63 7.31 9.68
C ILE A 251 14.46 7.10 11.19
N GLN A 252 15.37 7.66 11.97
CA GLN A 252 15.25 7.69 13.42
C GLN A 252 14.83 9.07 13.91
N VAL A 253 13.76 9.13 14.69
CA VAL A 253 13.33 10.36 15.36
C VAL A 253 14.37 10.73 16.42
N PRO A 254 14.96 11.94 16.41
CA PRO A 254 15.96 12.33 17.38
C PRO A 254 15.44 12.30 18.80
N PHE A 255 16.27 11.89 19.77
CA PHE A 255 15.88 11.85 21.20
C PHE A 255 15.58 13.24 21.77
N GLY A 256 16.16 14.31 21.18
CA GLY A 256 15.99 15.67 21.66
C GLY A 256 14.67 16.35 21.29
N VAL A 257 13.81 15.70 20.48
CA VAL A 257 12.53 16.28 20.07
C VAL A 257 11.56 16.47 21.23
N ARG A 258 10.72 17.51 21.16
CA ARG A 258 9.72 17.87 22.17
C ARG A 258 8.46 18.38 21.50
N GLY A 259 7.34 18.36 22.24
CA GLY A 259 6.04 18.84 21.75
C GLY A 259 5.14 17.70 21.31
N SER A 260 4.04 18.03 20.69
CA SER A 260 3.01 17.10 20.22
C SER A 260 3.07 16.83 18.69
N SER A 261 3.95 17.53 17.99
CA SER A 261 4.14 17.37 16.54
C SER A 261 5.56 17.74 16.14
N LEU A 262 6.07 17.05 15.14
CA LEU A 262 7.38 17.28 14.54
C LEU A 262 7.18 17.60 13.06
N ALA A 263 7.63 18.78 12.62
CA ALA A 263 7.71 19.12 11.22
C ALA A 263 8.99 18.52 10.63
N LEU A 264 8.83 17.52 9.77
CA LEU A 264 9.92 16.88 9.03
C LEU A 264 10.07 17.54 7.66
N ALA A 265 11.26 18.04 7.35
CA ALA A 265 11.67 18.42 6.01
C ALA A 265 12.43 17.22 5.40
N LEU A 266 11.88 16.64 4.34
CA LEU A 266 12.40 15.48 3.64
C LEU A 266 12.95 15.93 2.30
N GLU A 267 14.25 15.82 2.08
CA GLU A 267 14.88 16.11 0.79
C GLU A 267 14.88 14.86 -0.07
N THR A 268 14.34 14.99 -1.26
CA THR A 268 14.22 13.90 -2.24
C THR A 268 14.89 14.29 -3.54
N GLY A 269 15.10 13.33 -4.44
CA GLY A 269 15.60 13.63 -5.80
C GLY A 269 14.67 14.53 -6.63
N GLN A 270 13.45 14.81 -6.16
CA GLN A 270 12.44 15.63 -6.84
C GLN A 270 12.15 16.96 -6.11
N GLY A 271 12.85 17.22 -4.99
CA GLY A 271 12.68 18.42 -4.18
C GLY A 271 12.37 18.12 -2.71
N SER A 272 12.14 19.19 -1.94
CA SER A 272 11.86 19.13 -0.51
C SER A 272 10.35 18.92 -0.25
N VAL A 273 10.03 18.02 0.67
CA VAL A 273 8.66 17.73 1.10
C VAL A 273 8.54 17.95 2.60
N GLN A 274 7.50 18.66 3.03
CA GLN A 274 7.20 18.87 4.44
C GLN A 274 6.12 17.89 4.91
N VAL A 275 6.40 17.14 6.00
CA VAL A 275 5.46 16.20 6.61
C VAL A 275 5.34 16.51 8.09
N ALA A 276 4.12 16.64 8.59
CA ALA A 276 3.84 16.77 10.01
C ALA A 276 3.69 15.38 10.63
N LEU A 277 4.55 15.05 11.61
CA LEU A 277 4.54 13.79 12.34
C LEU A 277 4.02 14.03 13.76
N PRO A 278 2.89 13.44 14.18
CA PRO A 278 2.45 13.51 15.56
C PRO A 278 3.49 12.91 16.50
N LEU A 279 3.70 13.51 17.67
CA LEU A 279 4.64 13.05 18.69
C LEU A 279 3.93 12.76 20.00
N ASP A 280 4.34 11.64 20.62
CA ASP A 280 4.04 11.30 22.02
C ASP A 280 5.37 11.02 22.76
N GLY A 281 5.33 11.03 24.10
CA GLY A 281 6.50 10.68 24.90
C GLY A 281 6.98 9.25 24.67
N VAL A 282 6.02 8.34 24.43
CA VAL A 282 6.20 6.94 24.09
C VAL A 282 5.14 6.51 23.05
N SER A 283 5.50 5.60 22.17
CA SER A 283 4.61 4.99 21.18
C SER A 283 5.13 3.59 20.83
N PRO A 284 5.00 2.63 21.78
CA PRO A 284 5.63 1.32 21.65
C PRO A 284 5.06 0.53 20.47
N ALA A 285 5.95 -0.20 19.77
CA ALA A 285 5.55 -1.18 18.76
C ALA A 285 6.57 -2.33 18.73
N ILE A 286 6.06 -3.56 18.63
CA ILE A 286 6.84 -4.79 18.44
C ILE A 286 7.04 -4.98 16.94
N PHE A 287 8.27 -5.27 16.53
CA PHE A 287 8.58 -5.54 15.13
C PHE A 287 7.95 -6.85 14.68
N VAL A 288 7.34 -6.77 13.50
CA VAL A 288 6.84 -7.94 12.76
C VAL A 288 7.45 -7.97 11.37
N ASP A 289 7.61 -9.15 10.80
CA ASP A 289 8.00 -9.31 9.42
C ASP A 289 6.80 -9.06 8.47
N ARG A 290 7.01 -9.29 7.16
CA ARG A 290 5.99 -9.08 6.12
C ARG A 290 4.78 -10.00 6.27
N ASP A 291 4.96 -11.15 6.90
CA ASP A 291 3.92 -12.15 7.11
C ASP A 291 3.21 -11.97 8.47
N GLY A 292 3.62 -10.94 9.23
CA GLY A 292 3.07 -10.63 10.55
C GLY A 292 3.70 -11.43 11.70
N THR A 293 4.78 -12.18 11.42
CA THR A 293 5.52 -12.92 12.45
C THR A 293 6.33 -11.94 13.30
N PRO A 294 6.18 -11.97 14.64
CA PRO A 294 6.90 -11.04 15.49
C PRO A 294 8.38 -11.37 15.57
N LEU A 295 9.21 -10.35 15.63
CA LEU A 295 10.65 -10.49 15.89
C LEU A 295 10.88 -10.68 17.39
N VAL A 296 10.56 -11.88 17.86
CA VAL A 296 10.75 -12.33 19.24
C VAL A 296 11.72 -13.53 19.25
N THR A 297 12.73 -13.48 20.06
CA THR A 297 13.75 -14.54 20.16
C THR A 297 13.78 -15.14 21.55
N ASN A 298 14.22 -16.39 21.65
CA ASN A 298 14.64 -16.95 22.91
C ASN A 298 15.91 -16.25 23.38
N ALA A 299 15.94 -15.76 24.63
CA ALA A 299 17.04 -14.94 25.15
C ALA A 299 18.34 -15.71 25.29
N ASP A 300 18.27 -17.01 25.54
CA ASP A 300 19.45 -17.86 25.81
C ASP A 300 20.07 -18.41 24.52
N THR A 301 19.24 -18.68 23.49
CA THR A 301 19.69 -19.29 22.25
C THR A 301 19.77 -18.31 21.08
N GLY A 302 19.08 -17.17 21.16
CA GLY A 302 18.93 -16.21 20.06
C GLY A 302 18.03 -16.68 18.93
N VAL A 303 17.41 -17.85 19.04
CA VAL A 303 16.53 -18.42 18.01
C VAL A 303 15.23 -17.64 17.93
N LEU A 304 14.80 -17.29 16.71
CA LEU A 304 13.50 -16.64 16.46
C LEU A 304 12.36 -17.59 16.83
N LEU A 305 11.39 -17.08 17.57
CA LEU A 305 10.21 -17.83 17.96
C LEU A 305 9.16 -17.79 16.86
N ASP A 306 8.71 -18.95 16.43
CA ASP A 306 7.66 -19.15 15.44
C ASP A 306 6.84 -20.42 15.79
N ALA A 307 6.03 -20.90 14.87
CA ALA A 307 5.24 -22.12 15.08
C ALA A 307 6.09 -23.42 15.17
N MET A 308 7.34 -23.38 14.69
CA MET A 308 8.27 -24.52 14.72
C MET A 308 9.26 -24.42 15.89
N ASN A 309 9.55 -23.20 16.32
CA ASN A 309 10.44 -22.89 17.44
C ASN A 309 9.63 -22.16 18.51
N THR A 310 8.97 -22.92 19.34
CA THR A 310 8.06 -22.41 20.36
C THR A 310 8.81 -21.87 21.59
N ALA A 311 8.20 -20.95 22.32
CA ALA A 311 8.68 -20.54 23.62
C ALA A 311 8.29 -21.61 24.66
N HIS A 312 9.19 -21.90 25.62
CA HIS A 312 8.88 -22.80 26.74
C HIS A 312 8.43 -22.02 27.97
N SER A 313 7.69 -22.70 28.85
CA SER A 313 7.38 -22.17 30.17
C SER A 313 8.68 -21.81 30.90
N ASN A 314 8.64 -20.75 31.71
CA ASN A 314 9.79 -20.24 32.44
C ASN A 314 11.01 -19.82 31.58
N ALA A 315 10.83 -19.69 30.23
CA ALA A 315 11.88 -19.20 29.36
C ALA A 315 11.98 -17.67 29.41
N ARG A 316 13.16 -17.13 29.13
CA ARG A 316 13.36 -15.71 28.85
C ARG A 316 13.25 -15.48 27.36
N ILE A 317 12.47 -14.49 26.98
CA ILE A 317 12.29 -14.08 25.58
C ILE A 317 12.68 -12.62 25.39
N GLN A 318 13.17 -12.28 24.21
CA GLN A 318 13.57 -10.94 23.83
C GLN A 318 12.71 -10.45 22.68
N LEU A 319 12.09 -9.27 22.87
CA LEU A 319 11.28 -8.60 21.88
C LEU A 319 12.07 -7.44 21.29
N LEU A 320 12.18 -7.39 19.97
CA LEU A 320 12.63 -6.18 19.29
C LEU A 320 11.45 -5.23 19.14
N THR A 321 11.64 -4.02 19.66
CA THR A 321 10.60 -2.99 19.73
C THR A 321 11.16 -1.65 19.28
N THR A 322 10.27 -0.70 19.00
CA THR A 322 10.61 0.72 18.85
C THR A 322 9.63 1.58 19.63
N GLY A 323 9.93 2.87 19.77
CA GLY A 323 9.00 3.83 20.34
C GLY A 323 8.89 3.82 21.88
N LEU A 324 9.85 3.24 22.60
CA LEU A 324 9.85 3.25 24.06
C LEU A 324 10.28 4.61 24.67
N GLY A 325 10.60 5.58 23.82
CA GLY A 325 10.93 6.93 24.24
C GLY A 325 12.39 7.10 24.67
N ARG A 326 12.62 8.00 25.62
CA ARG A 326 13.96 8.38 26.06
C ARG A 326 14.69 7.28 26.79
N VAL A 327 16.02 7.34 26.73
CA VAL A 327 16.92 6.40 27.43
C VAL A 327 17.87 7.15 28.36
N ARG A 328 18.43 6.44 29.31
CA ARG A 328 19.46 6.95 30.25
C ARG A 328 20.63 5.98 30.30
N PRO A 329 21.87 6.44 30.15
CA PRO A 329 22.24 7.84 29.79
C PRO A 329 21.70 8.28 28.44
N ASP A 330 21.59 9.60 28.22
CA ASP A 330 21.18 10.15 26.95
C ASP A 330 22.06 9.61 25.83
N TRP A 331 21.44 9.27 24.68
CA TRP A 331 22.13 8.66 23.55
C TRP A 331 21.92 9.48 22.27
N PRO A 332 22.96 9.65 21.43
CA PRO A 332 22.81 10.36 20.18
C PRO A 332 22.01 9.56 19.16
N ALA A 333 21.15 10.25 18.39
CA ALA A 333 20.43 9.62 17.28
C ALA A 333 21.39 9.21 16.16
N GLY A 334 21.09 8.13 15.46
CA GLY A 334 21.92 7.59 14.38
C GLY A 334 23.11 6.75 14.84
N ILE A 335 23.30 6.59 16.14
CA ILE A 335 24.37 5.78 16.72
C ILE A 335 23.77 4.49 17.32
N ALA A 336 24.40 3.37 16.99
CA ALA A 336 24.00 2.06 17.53
C ALA A 336 24.18 2.00 19.06
N GLY A 337 23.29 1.29 19.74
CA GLY A 337 23.43 1.03 21.18
C GLY A 337 24.73 0.30 21.48
N PRO A 338 25.43 0.64 22.59
CA PRO A 338 26.67 -0.04 22.97
C PRO A 338 26.41 -1.50 23.38
N LEU A 339 27.37 -2.40 23.14
CA LEU A 339 27.22 -3.82 23.38
C LEU A 339 27.21 -4.15 24.87
N ASP A 340 28.07 -3.50 25.64
CA ASP A 340 28.31 -3.87 27.05
C ASP A 340 27.32 -3.23 28.01
N THR A 341 27.07 -1.93 27.89
CA THR A 341 26.25 -1.16 28.84
C THR A 341 25.21 -0.32 28.10
N PRO A 342 24.20 -0.97 27.48
CA PRO A 342 23.19 -0.25 26.71
C PRO A 342 22.33 0.66 27.61
N PRO A 343 22.00 1.88 27.14
CA PRO A 343 21.14 2.81 27.86
C PRO A 343 19.78 2.20 28.17
N GLN A 344 19.29 2.44 29.39
CA GLN A 344 18.02 1.93 29.87
C GLN A 344 16.87 2.85 29.42
N VAL A 345 15.72 2.28 29.13
CA VAL A 345 14.48 3.01 28.88
C VAL A 345 14.05 3.74 30.15
N VAL A 346 13.68 5.02 30.02
CA VAL A 346 13.26 5.85 31.16
C VAL A 346 11.79 5.59 31.53
N ALA A 347 10.94 5.37 30.52
CA ALA A 347 9.53 5.08 30.74
C ALA A 347 9.34 3.71 31.43
N PRO A 348 8.37 3.58 32.36
CA PRO A 348 8.02 2.27 32.92
C PRO A 348 7.49 1.37 31.81
N VAL A 349 8.14 0.21 31.62
CA VAL A 349 7.75 -0.80 30.63
C VAL A 349 7.11 -1.98 31.34
N ARG A 350 5.98 -2.46 30.83
CA ARG A 350 5.27 -3.66 31.28
C ARG A 350 5.05 -4.58 30.08
N ALA A 351 4.94 -5.87 30.33
CA ALA A 351 4.58 -6.85 29.30
C ALA A 351 3.38 -7.68 29.77
N PHE A 352 2.61 -8.15 28.81
CA PHE A 352 1.39 -8.93 29.06
C PHE A 352 1.34 -10.12 28.12
N LEU A 353 1.03 -11.28 28.68
CA LEU A 353 0.78 -12.53 27.97
C LEU A 353 -0.68 -12.93 28.25
N ASP A 354 -1.51 -13.06 27.20
CA ASP A 354 -2.95 -13.30 27.32
C ASP A 354 -3.63 -12.37 28.33
N ARG A 355 -3.23 -11.10 28.32
CA ARG A 355 -3.66 -10.02 29.23
C ARG A 355 -3.19 -10.15 30.67
N ALA A 356 -2.50 -11.22 31.04
CA ALA A 356 -1.87 -11.34 32.34
C ALA A 356 -0.51 -10.64 32.35
N PRO A 357 -0.15 -9.87 33.38
CA PRO A 357 1.14 -9.22 33.44
C PRO A 357 2.25 -10.28 33.60
N VAL A 358 3.35 -10.06 32.87
CA VAL A 358 4.57 -10.88 32.97
C VAL A 358 5.76 -9.99 33.30
N GLU A 359 6.78 -10.59 33.92
CA GLU A 359 7.94 -9.85 34.41
C GLU A 359 8.79 -9.34 33.23
N VAL A 360 9.07 -8.03 33.22
CA VAL A 360 10.06 -7.41 32.34
C VAL A 360 11.37 -7.35 33.10
N THR A 361 12.34 -8.16 32.70
CA THR A 361 13.67 -8.23 33.36
C THR A 361 14.61 -7.14 32.86
N ARG A 362 14.40 -6.66 31.63
CA ARG A 362 15.24 -5.65 30.99
C ARG A 362 14.47 -4.87 29.91
N ALA A 363 14.69 -3.55 29.86
CA ALA A 363 14.21 -2.69 28.77
C ALA A 363 15.31 -1.66 28.45
N VAL A 364 15.98 -1.82 27.31
CA VAL A 364 17.18 -1.07 26.94
C VAL A 364 17.18 -0.69 25.46
N LEU A 365 18.04 0.26 25.09
CA LEU A 365 18.39 0.46 23.68
C LEU A 365 19.09 -0.81 23.17
N ALA A 366 18.64 -1.36 22.04
CA ALA A 366 19.14 -2.64 21.56
C ALA A 366 20.64 -2.57 21.21
N PRO A 367 21.49 -3.45 21.82
CA PRO A 367 22.92 -3.43 21.56
C PRO A 367 23.22 -3.68 20.06
N GLY A 368 24.08 -2.85 19.48
CA GLY A 368 24.50 -2.97 18.08
C GLY A 368 23.50 -2.44 17.05
N TYR A 369 22.32 -1.97 17.47
CA TYR A 369 21.29 -1.47 16.58
C TYR A 369 20.97 0.00 16.81
N VAL A 370 20.52 0.69 15.75
CA VAL A 370 20.09 2.09 15.81
C VAL A 370 18.58 2.14 15.94
N GLY A 371 18.04 2.87 16.93
CA GLY A 371 16.59 3.13 17.06
C GLY A 371 15.73 1.93 17.43
N LEU A 372 16.35 0.77 17.64
CA LEU A 372 15.69 -0.42 18.18
C LEU A 372 15.84 -0.46 19.69
N TYR A 373 14.84 -1.00 20.35
CA TYR A 373 14.88 -1.31 21.79
C TYR A 373 14.68 -2.81 21.97
N LEU A 374 15.31 -3.33 23.00
CA LEU A 374 15.20 -4.72 23.43
C LEU A 374 14.45 -4.76 24.76
N VAL A 375 13.32 -5.47 24.76
CA VAL A 375 12.56 -5.78 25.97
C VAL A 375 12.73 -7.27 26.25
N GLU A 376 13.30 -7.61 27.41
CA GLU A 376 13.44 -8.98 27.87
C GLU A 376 12.35 -9.30 28.87
N VAL A 377 11.67 -10.41 28.67
CA VAL A 377 10.51 -10.84 29.45
C VAL A 377 10.74 -12.26 29.96
N GLN A 378 10.46 -12.48 31.24
CA GLN A 378 10.42 -13.79 31.85
C GLN A 378 9.02 -14.39 31.71
N LEU A 379 8.88 -15.50 30.99
CA LEU A 379 7.62 -16.21 30.92
C LEU A 379 7.29 -16.90 32.24
N PRO A 380 6.01 -17.00 32.64
CA PRO A 380 5.60 -17.70 33.85
C PRO A 380 5.92 -19.20 33.78
N ALA A 381 6.09 -19.82 34.94
CA ALA A 381 6.28 -21.28 35.05
C ALA A 381 5.01 -22.07 34.63
N LEU A 382 3.84 -21.45 34.77
CA LEU A 382 2.56 -22.03 34.34
C LEU A 382 1.98 -21.16 33.21
N VAL A 383 1.98 -21.71 32.01
CA VAL A 383 1.43 -21.10 30.80
C VAL A 383 0.56 -22.12 30.05
N ASN A 384 -0.44 -21.64 29.35
CA ASN A 384 -1.22 -22.48 28.44
C ASN A 384 -0.40 -22.80 27.19
N SER A 385 -0.45 -24.05 26.72
CA SER A 385 0.14 -24.44 25.45
C SER A 385 -0.63 -23.86 24.29
N GLY A 386 0.07 -23.51 23.22
CA GLY A 386 -0.49 -23.03 21.98
C GLY A 386 -0.23 -21.55 21.70
N PRO A 387 -1.03 -20.91 20.83
CA PRO A 387 -0.86 -19.52 20.50
C PRO A 387 -1.27 -18.62 21.67
N ALA A 388 -0.39 -17.70 22.07
CA ALA A 388 -0.61 -16.72 23.12
C ALA A 388 -0.45 -15.30 22.58
N GLU A 389 -1.28 -14.37 23.06
CA GLU A 389 -1.20 -12.96 22.70
C GLU A 389 -0.17 -12.25 23.60
N LEU A 390 0.82 -11.60 22.97
CA LEU A 390 1.87 -10.86 23.66
C LEU A 390 1.83 -9.39 23.24
N TYR A 391 1.94 -8.48 24.20
CA TYR A 391 2.13 -7.06 23.94
C TYR A 391 2.91 -6.40 25.08
N VAL A 392 3.45 -5.21 24.81
CA VAL A 392 4.14 -4.39 25.81
C VAL A 392 3.41 -3.06 25.98
N GLU A 393 3.54 -2.47 27.14
CA GLU A 393 3.12 -1.10 27.44
C GLU A 393 4.31 -0.28 27.89
N ALA A 394 4.40 0.96 27.42
CA ALA A 394 5.33 1.95 27.94
C ALA A 394 4.52 3.13 28.43
N ASP A 395 4.71 3.54 29.68
CA ASP A 395 3.96 4.64 30.31
C ASP A 395 2.42 4.54 30.09
N GLY A 396 1.87 3.32 30.17
CA GLY A 396 0.46 3.02 29.97
C GLY A 396 -0.04 3.04 28.51
N ARG A 397 0.85 3.23 27.51
CA ARG A 397 0.52 3.15 26.09
C ARG A 397 0.83 1.75 25.58
N PRO A 398 -0.15 1.03 25.01
CA PRO A 398 0.08 -0.33 24.49
C PRO A 398 0.73 -0.32 23.10
N SER A 399 1.53 -1.36 22.84
CA SER A 399 2.03 -1.70 21.51
C SER A 399 0.95 -2.37 20.64
N ASN A 400 1.30 -2.72 19.38
CA ASN A 400 0.61 -3.75 18.65
C ASN A 400 0.63 -5.07 19.44
N ARG A 401 -0.39 -5.90 19.21
CA ARG A 401 -0.49 -7.23 19.79
C ARG A 401 0.04 -8.23 18.78
N VAL A 402 0.92 -9.10 19.25
CA VAL A 402 1.53 -10.14 18.43
C VAL A 402 1.21 -11.51 19.00
N ARG A 403 1.36 -12.53 18.21
CA ARG A 403 1.11 -13.92 18.62
C ARG A 403 2.41 -14.68 18.66
N ILE A 404 2.68 -15.35 19.78
CA ILE A 404 3.78 -16.30 19.94
C ILE A 404 3.20 -17.69 20.22
N TRP A 405 3.99 -18.73 19.98
CA TRP A 405 3.63 -20.11 20.27
C TRP A 405 4.36 -20.57 21.52
N ILE A 406 3.64 -21.20 22.44
CA ILE A 406 4.17 -21.65 23.73
C ILE A 406 3.97 -23.13 23.88
N GLU A 407 5.01 -23.80 24.40
CA GLU A 407 4.97 -25.18 24.90
C GLU A 407 5.34 -25.20 26.38
N PRO A 408 4.76 -26.12 27.19
CA PRO A 408 5.00 -26.23 28.62
C PRO A 408 6.44 -26.50 28.99
#